data_985d9f26f7bf3e8d490fb4913ce72dac
#
_entry.id   985d9f26f7bf3e8d490fb4913ce72dac
#
_cell.length_a   1.000
_cell.length_b   1.000
_cell.length_c   1.000
_cell.angle_alpha   90.00
_cell.angle_beta   90.00
_cell.angle_gamma   90.00
#
_symmetry.space_group_name_H-M   'P 1'
#
loop_
_entity.id
_entity.type
_entity.pdbx_description
1 polymer ?
#
loop_
_entity_poly.entity_id
_entity_poly.type
_entity_poly.pdbx_seq_one_letter_code
_entity_poly.pdbx_strand_id
1 'polypeptide(L)'
;MQKAERLANPKNLIRFIPAEGLDGFKASGYFPFCYEEIPVRRRLFPSFLVAASLFLPGLAAAQDKQELTVYTYESFVSEWGPGPKVKEAFEKVCGCTLNFVGVADGVALLNRLKLEGAGSKADVVVGLDTNLVAEAKQTGLFDVSGIDVSAAKVPGGYKDDVFVPYDYGHFAVIYDTQTVKNPPTSLKDLVEGDPSQKIAIQDPRTSTPGLGLLLWVKSVYGDKAPEAWAKLRKRILTVTPGWSESYGLFTKGEVPMVLSYTTSPAYHMVSEKTDRYQAAAFSEGHYIQIEVSGLLKNAPHKELAKQFLAFTLTSGFQDAIPENNWMMPVAETSKPLPEAFSKLVVPQKTFLMDPEEVAKNRKAWIDEWLAAMSMN
;
A
#
# COMPACT_ATOMS: atom_id res chain seq x y z
N MET A 1 14.28 -58.77 -18.32
CA MET A 1 15.50 -58.62 -17.52
C MET A 1 15.47 -57.18 -17.00
N GLN A 2 15.05 -57.02 -15.76
CA GLN A 2 15.82 -56.62 -14.58
C GLN A 2 16.38 -55.20 -14.73
N LYS A 3 16.15 -54.21 -13.86
CA LYS A 3 15.84 -54.18 -12.41
C LYS A 3 15.32 -52.80 -12.03
N ALA A 4 14.40 -52.79 -11.11
CA ALA A 4 14.01 -51.61 -10.34
C ALA A 4 15.12 -51.23 -9.35
N GLU A 5 15.26 -49.94 -9.01
CA GLU A 5 15.64 -49.56 -7.65
C GLU A 5 15.13 -48.18 -7.28
N ARG A 6 14.43 -48.17 -6.15
CA ARG A 6 13.95 -47.02 -5.39
C ARG A 6 15.10 -46.36 -4.63
N LEU A 7 15.05 -45.09 -4.39
CA LEU A 7 15.60 -44.41 -3.19
C LEU A 7 14.88 -43.06 -3.11
N ALA A 8 13.95 -42.88 -2.19
CA ALA A 8 14.09 -42.59 -0.78
C ALA A 8 14.14 -41.08 -0.52
N ASN A 9 13.05 -40.60 0.05
CA ASN A 9 12.75 -39.25 0.57
C ASN A 9 13.55 -39.01 1.88
N PRO A 10 14.17 -37.83 2.11
CA PRO A 10 14.56 -37.44 3.45
C PRO A 10 13.59 -36.36 3.99
N LYS A 11 12.85 -36.75 5.00
CA LYS A 11 12.14 -35.88 5.95
C LYS A 11 13.16 -35.00 6.68
N ASN A 12 12.99 -33.71 6.64
CA ASN A 12 13.69 -32.78 7.51
C ASN A 12 13.14 -32.87 8.95
N LEU A 13 13.96 -33.44 9.82
CA LEU A 13 13.80 -33.46 11.27
C LEU A 13 14.18 -32.09 11.83
N ILE A 14 13.24 -31.41 12.44
CA ILE A 14 13.50 -30.29 13.37
C ILE A 14 13.98 -30.91 14.68
N ARG A 15 15.25 -30.70 15.04
CA ARG A 15 15.81 -31.05 16.36
C ARG A 15 15.44 -29.95 17.36
N PHE A 16 14.64 -30.32 18.34
CA PHE A 16 14.53 -29.59 19.61
C PHE A 16 15.78 -29.87 20.44
N ILE A 17 16.41 -28.81 20.95
CA ILE A 17 17.45 -28.89 21.97
C ILE A 17 16.76 -28.65 23.34
N PRO A 18 16.84 -29.58 24.29
CA PRO A 18 16.35 -29.34 25.64
C PRO A 18 17.38 -28.54 26.44
N ALA A 19 16.92 -27.59 27.24
CA ALA A 19 17.69 -26.90 28.26
C ALA A 19 17.75 -27.77 29.52
N GLU A 20 18.91 -28.30 29.85
CA GLU A 20 19.30 -28.77 31.20
C GLU A 20 20.34 -27.78 31.68
N GLY A 21 20.18 -27.08 32.80
CA GLY A 21 20.32 -27.51 34.14
C GLY A 21 21.56 -26.82 34.71
N LEU A 22 21.40 -25.79 35.52
CA LEU A 22 22.43 -25.38 36.50
C LEU A 22 21.72 -25.07 37.82
N ASP A 23 21.73 -26.11 38.68
CA ASP A 23 21.51 -26.03 40.11
C ASP A 23 22.72 -25.42 40.81
N GLY A 24 22.47 -24.63 41.83
CA GLY A 24 23.36 -24.53 42.98
C GLY A 24 24.11 -23.23 43.17
N PHE A 25 23.53 -22.30 43.95
CA PHE A 25 24.33 -21.67 45.01
C PHE A 25 23.39 -21.20 46.14
N LYS A 26 23.46 -21.92 47.28
CA LYS A 26 23.02 -21.46 48.58
C LYS A 26 24.13 -20.60 49.16
N ALA A 27 23.82 -19.43 49.67
CA ALA A 27 24.59 -18.79 50.71
C ALA A 27 23.70 -17.87 51.54
N SER A 28 23.53 -18.27 52.74
CA SER A 28 23.10 -17.57 53.92
C SER A 28 24.06 -16.43 54.30
N GLY A 29 23.53 -15.34 54.84
CA GLY A 29 24.33 -14.27 55.40
C GLY A 29 23.46 -13.15 55.95
N TYR A 30 22.92 -13.35 57.17
CA TYR A 30 22.41 -12.29 58.01
C TYR A 30 23.57 -11.40 58.49
N PHE A 31 23.47 -10.08 58.29
CA PHE A 31 24.25 -9.10 59.03
C PHE A 31 23.33 -8.21 59.88
N PRO A 32 23.57 -8.07 61.18
CA PRO A 32 22.78 -7.22 62.08
C PRO A 32 23.26 -5.76 61.96
N PHE A 33 22.28 -4.87 61.90
CA PHE A 33 22.50 -3.43 62.05
C PHE A 33 22.77 -3.10 63.53
N CYS A 34 23.97 -2.57 63.84
CA CYS A 34 24.27 -1.90 65.07
C CYS A 34 23.77 -0.47 65.01
N TYR A 35 22.89 -0.08 65.92
CA TYR A 35 22.54 1.31 66.17
C TYR A 35 23.57 1.88 67.16
N GLU A 36 24.33 2.88 66.74
CA GLU A 36 25.10 3.74 67.64
C GLU A 36 24.34 5.07 67.81
N GLU A 37 23.93 5.34 69.07
CA GLU A 37 23.31 6.60 69.46
C GLU A 37 24.42 7.67 69.66
N ILE A 38 24.33 8.79 68.95
CA ILE A 38 25.17 9.96 69.11
C ILE A 38 24.40 11.04 69.89
N PRO A 39 24.93 11.57 70.99
CA PRO A 39 24.22 12.48 71.88
C PRO A 39 24.10 13.89 71.26
N VAL A 40 22.90 14.46 71.28
CA VAL A 40 22.51 15.79 70.83
C VAL A 40 23.05 16.83 71.83
N ARG A 41 24.06 17.61 71.44
CA ARG A 41 24.40 18.86 72.08
C ARG A 41 23.65 20.02 71.45
N ARG A 42 22.69 20.57 72.21
CA ARG A 42 22.03 21.87 71.89
C ARG A 42 23.04 23.01 71.91
N ARG A 43 23.30 23.64 70.76
CA ARG A 43 23.83 25.00 70.69
C ARG A 43 22.82 25.90 70.02
N LEU A 44 22.35 26.90 70.76
CA LEU A 44 21.57 28.05 70.30
C LEU A 44 22.47 28.91 69.41
N PHE A 45 22.04 29.14 68.16
CA PHE A 45 22.56 30.19 67.28
C PHE A 45 21.40 30.93 66.59
N PRO A 46 21.53 32.23 66.36
CA PRO A 46 20.42 33.10 66.07
C PRO A 46 19.95 33.00 64.61
N SER A 47 18.66 33.28 64.46
CA SER A 47 17.91 33.29 63.21
C SER A 47 18.48 34.25 62.18
N PHE A 48 19.10 33.76 61.10
CA PHE A 48 19.25 34.46 59.84
C PHE A 48 18.21 33.90 58.87
N LEU A 49 17.16 34.69 58.55
CA LEU A 49 16.24 34.43 57.48
C LEU A 49 16.96 34.61 56.16
N VAL A 50 17.45 33.54 55.57
CA VAL A 50 17.87 33.49 54.17
C VAL A 50 16.65 32.96 53.37
N ALA A 51 16.02 33.85 52.62
CA ALA A 51 14.97 33.48 51.64
C ALA A 51 15.64 32.64 50.54
N ALA A 52 15.63 31.33 50.67
CA ALA A 52 16.00 30.39 49.61
C ALA A 52 14.84 30.36 48.61
N SER A 53 15.00 31.13 47.53
CA SER A 53 14.17 30.98 46.31
C SER A 53 14.37 29.54 45.78
N LEU A 54 13.44 28.64 46.07
CA LEU A 54 13.35 27.33 45.46
C LEU A 54 13.05 27.54 43.95
N PHE A 55 14.13 27.59 43.15
CA PHE A 55 14.02 27.26 41.74
C PHE A 55 13.65 25.77 41.68
N LEU A 56 12.35 25.48 41.59
CA LEU A 56 11.87 24.20 41.11
C LEU A 56 12.30 24.11 39.64
N PRO A 57 13.21 23.20 39.24
CA PRO A 57 13.33 22.90 37.83
C PRO A 57 11.99 22.36 37.39
N GLY A 58 11.31 23.10 36.48
CA GLY A 58 10.12 22.63 35.83
C GLY A 58 10.47 21.27 35.22
N LEU A 59 9.89 20.20 35.75
CA LEU A 59 9.79 18.93 35.05
C LEU A 59 9.01 19.26 33.78
N ALA A 60 9.73 19.52 32.67
CA ALA A 60 9.18 19.40 31.35
C ALA A 60 8.73 17.95 31.25
N ALA A 61 7.45 17.69 31.53
CA ALA A 61 6.83 16.44 31.18
C ALA A 61 7.12 16.26 29.68
N ALA A 62 7.87 15.24 29.32
CA ALA A 62 7.99 14.82 27.95
C ALA A 62 6.54 14.55 27.49
N GLN A 63 6.00 15.44 26.68
CA GLN A 63 4.68 15.30 26.13
C GLN A 63 4.77 14.07 25.23
N ASP A 64 4.10 12.99 25.61
CA ASP A 64 4.05 11.79 24.78
C ASP A 64 3.62 12.24 23.38
N LYS A 65 4.46 11.97 22.38
CA LYS A 65 4.16 12.31 21.01
C LYS A 65 2.87 11.59 20.61
N GLN A 66 1.93 12.36 20.08
CA GLN A 66 0.74 11.75 19.49
C GLN A 66 1.14 10.78 18.40
N GLU A 67 0.43 9.66 18.30
CA GLU A 67 0.65 8.66 17.27
C GLU A 67 -0.49 8.70 16.26
N LEU A 68 -0.17 8.57 14.98
CA LEU A 68 -1.15 8.40 13.91
C LEU A 68 -0.93 7.03 13.26
N THR A 69 -1.97 6.24 13.18
CA THR A 69 -1.92 4.92 12.52
C THR A 69 -2.60 4.99 11.15
N VAL A 70 -1.83 4.70 10.11
CA VAL A 70 -2.30 4.68 8.72
C VAL A 70 -2.23 3.27 8.17
N TYR A 71 -3.37 2.72 7.76
CA TYR A 71 -3.42 1.45 7.03
C TYR A 71 -3.25 1.73 5.54
N THR A 72 -2.38 0.95 4.90
CA THR A 72 -2.06 1.11 3.48
C THR A 72 -1.60 -0.21 2.85
N TYR A 73 -1.17 -0.19 1.60
CA TYR A 73 -0.68 -1.38 0.89
C TYR A 73 0.83 -1.58 1.03
N GLU A 74 1.28 -2.81 0.80
CA GLU A 74 2.66 -3.23 1.07
C GLU A 74 3.70 -2.44 0.26
N SER A 75 3.46 -2.20 -1.03
CA SER A 75 4.40 -1.43 -1.85
C SER A 75 4.53 0.04 -1.40
N PHE A 76 3.49 0.62 -0.80
CA PHE A 76 3.56 1.97 -0.24
C PHE A 76 4.57 2.06 0.92
N VAL A 77 4.61 1.05 1.80
CA VAL A 77 5.47 1.03 3.00
C VAL A 77 6.83 0.40 2.79
N SER A 78 7.09 -0.16 1.62
CA SER A 78 8.40 -0.72 1.25
C SER A 78 9.49 0.33 1.34
N GLU A 79 10.75 -0.08 1.51
CA GLU A 79 11.91 0.83 1.58
C GLU A 79 12.03 1.73 0.34
N TRP A 80 11.64 1.20 -0.83
CA TRP A 80 11.60 1.91 -2.11
C TRP A 80 10.29 2.67 -2.38
N GLY A 81 9.24 2.39 -1.61
CA GLY A 81 7.93 3.02 -1.73
C GLY A 81 7.90 4.45 -1.20
N PRO A 82 6.77 5.15 -1.33
CA PRO A 82 6.63 6.54 -0.88
C PRO A 82 6.57 6.68 0.65
N GLY A 83 6.16 5.63 1.37
CA GLY A 83 5.91 5.66 2.82
C GLY A 83 7.05 6.22 3.66
N PRO A 84 8.31 5.79 3.49
CA PRO A 84 9.43 6.33 4.27
C PRO A 84 9.61 7.85 4.13
N LYS A 85 9.49 8.40 2.90
CA LYS A 85 9.58 9.84 2.65
C LYS A 85 8.37 10.61 3.19
N VAL A 86 7.17 10.06 3.00
CA VAL A 86 5.92 10.61 3.55
C VAL A 86 5.99 10.67 5.08
N LYS A 87 6.45 9.59 5.73
CA LYS A 87 6.62 9.54 7.17
C LYS A 87 7.56 10.64 7.66
N GLU A 88 8.76 10.72 7.10
CA GLU A 88 9.75 11.74 7.47
C GLU A 88 9.20 13.16 7.30
N ALA A 89 8.53 13.44 6.19
CA ALA A 89 7.99 14.76 5.90
C ALA A 89 6.81 15.11 6.82
N PHE A 90 5.88 14.18 7.06
CA PHE A 90 4.73 14.44 7.92
C PHE A 90 5.12 14.57 9.40
N GLU A 91 6.00 13.74 9.91
CA GLU A 91 6.47 13.82 11.31
C GLU A 91 7.17 15.15 11.63
N LYS A 92 7.81 15.78 10.64
CA LYS A 92 8.37 17.16 10.78
C LYS A 92 7.28 18.21 10.90
N VAL A 93 6.14 18.02 10.24
CA VAL A 93 5.02 18.97 10.25
C VAL A 93 4.18 18.83 11.50
N CYS A 94 3.85 17.60 11.90
CA CYS A 94 2.96 17.35 13.04
C CYS A 94 3.66 17.30 14.40
N GLY A 95 4.96 17.02 14.43
CA GLY A 95 5.68 16.69 15.67
C GLY A 95 5.20 15.39 16.32
N CYS A 96 4.48 14.56 15.57
CA CYS A 96 3.88 13.30 15.98
C CYS A 96 4.75 12.09 15.55
N THR A 97 4.26 10.87 15.81
CA THR A 97 4.78 9.61 15.26
C THR A 97 3.78 9.07 14.26
N LEU A 98 4.21 8.80 13.02
CA LEU A 98 3.38 8.19 11.98
C LEU A 98 3.69 6.69 11.87
N ASN A 99 2.69 5.85 12.11
CA ASN A 99 2.79 4.40 12.03
C ASN A 99 2.03 3.88 10.81
N PHE A 100 2.74 3.24 9.89
CA PHE A 100 2.12 2.54 8.77
C PHE A 100 1.88 1.08 9.08
N VAL A 101 0.72 0.56 8.62
CA VAL A 101 0.38 -0.86 8.67
C VAL A 101 0.05 -1.31 7.25
N GLY A 102 0.97 -2.06 6.64
CA GLY A 102 0.81 -2.60 5.28
C GLY A 102 -0.08 -3.84 5.23
N VAL A 103 -0.84 -3.95 4.15
CA VAL A 103 -1.54 -5.16 3.71
C VAL A 103 -1.21 -5.41 2.24
N ALA A 104 -1.54 -6.57 1.71
CA ALA A 104 -1.12 -6.97 0.36
C ALA A 104 -1.44 -5.91 -0.72
N ASP A 105 -2.69 -5.38 -0.77
CA ASP A 105 -3.11 -4.40 -1.78
C ASP A 105 -4.44 -3.73 -1.36
N GLY A 106 -4.96 -2.77 -2.14
CA GLY A 106 -6.10 -1.91 -1.76
C GLY A 106 -7.42 -2.66 -1.56
N VAL A 107 -7.72 -3.69 -2.35
CA VAL A 107 -8.93 -4.51 -2.11
C VAL A 107 -8.79 -5.31 -0.81
N ALA A 108 -7.60 -5.87 -0.54
CA ALA A 108 -7.32 -6.54 0.74
C ALA A 108 -7.43 -5.57 1.92
N LEU A 109 -7.04 -4.30 1.71
CA LEU A 109 -7.18 -3.23 2.70
C LEU A 109 -8.64 -2.99 3.08
N LEU A 110 -9.54 -2.82 2.10
CA LEU A 110 -10.98 -2.68 2.36
C LEU A 110 -11.57 -3.93 3.04
N ASN A 111 -11.17 -5.12 2.60
CA ASN A 111 -11.62 -6.38 3.22
C ASN A 111 -11.19 -6.46 4.70
N ARG A 112 -9.96 -6.07 5.02
CA ARG A 112 -9.47 -5.99 6.40
C ARG A 112 -10.30 -5.04 7.26
N LEU A 113 -10.58 -3.83 6.75
CA LEU A 113 -11.42 -2.85 7.44
C LEU A 113 -12.83 -3.38 7.71
N LYS A 114 -13.42 -4.08 6.75
CA LYS A 114 -14.74 -4.73 6.92
C LYS A 114 -14.73 -5.81 8.00
N LEU A 115 -13.63 -6.57 8.12
CA LEU A 115 -13.46 -7.59 9.16
C LEU A 115 -13.25 -6.97 10.55
N GLU A 116 -12.44 -5.92 10.66
CA GLU A 116 -12.17 -5.21 11.90
C GLU A 116 -13.38 -4.37 12.37
N GLY A 117 -14.15 -3.84 11.40
CA GLY A 117 -15.32 -3.00 11.66
C GLY A 117 -14.97 -1.78 12.52
N ALA A 118 -15.83 -1.48 13.49
CA ALA A 118 -15.63 -0.38 14.44
C ALA A 118 -14.43 -0.56 15.39
N GLY A 119 -13.84 -1.75 15.43
CA GLY A 119 -12.66 -2.08 16.23
C GLY A 119 -11.33 -1.82 15.54
N SER A 120 -11.35 -1.32 14.29
CA SER A 120 -10.12 -0.97 13.56
C SER A 120 -9.26 0.00 14.36
N LYS A 121 -7.94 -0.18 14.26
CA LYS A 121 -6.94 0.67 14.91
C LYS A 121 -6.41 1.78 14.01
N ALA A 122 -6.85 1.82 12.76
CA ALA A 122 -6.45 2.88 11.84
C ALA A 122 -7.15 4.21 12.17
N ASP A 123 -6.40 5.28 12.07
CA ASP A 123 -6.94 6.64 12.02
C ASP A 123 -7.29 7.02 10.57
N VAL A 124 -6.41 6.65 9.63
CA VAL A 124 -6.50 6.94 8.20
C VAL A 124 -6.24 5.68 7.39
N VAL A 125 -6.85 5.62 6.23
CA VAL A 125 -6.58 4.64 5.19
C VAL A 125 -6.02 5.34 3.97
N VAL A 126 -4.95 4.79 3.37
CA VAL A 126 -4.33 5.26 2.12
C VAL A 126 -4.24 4.07 1.17
N GLY A 127 -4.72 4.20 -0.08
CA GLY A 127 -4.61 3.15 -1.08
C GLY A 127 -5.90 2.37 -1.37
N LEU A 128 -7.06 2.93 -1.04
CA LEU A 128 -8.28 2.59 -1.77
C LEU A 128 -8.26 3.33 -3.12
N ASP A 129 -9.14 2.94 -4.03
CA ASP A 129 -9.31 3.64 -5.29
C ASP A 129 -10.78 3.98 -5.57
N THR A 130 -11.02 4.76 -6.61
CA THR A 130 -12.37 5.17 -7.00
C THR A 130 -13.33 4.02 -7.26
N ASN A 131 -12.84 2.83 -7.62
CA ASN A 131 -13.68 1.64 -7.83
C ASN A 131 -14.20 1.05 -6.51
N LEU A 132 -13.57 1.39 -5.38
CA LEU A 132 -13.91 0.89 -4.05
C LEU A 132 -14.66 1.90 -3.19
N VAL A 133 -14.70 3.20 -3.57
CA VAL A 133 -15.23 4.27 -2.70
C VAL A 133 -16.71 4.09 -2.36
N ALA A 134 -17.55 3.64 -3.29
CA ALA A 134 -18.97 3.41 -3.03
C ALA A 134 -19.17 2.27 -2.02
N GLU A 135 -18.49 1.14 -2.21
CA GLU A 135 -18.52 0.03 -1.25
C GLU A 135 -17.94 0.43 0.11
N ALA A 136 -16.85 1.21 0.13
CA ALA A 136 -16.25 1.73 1.36
C ALA A 136 -17.23 2.63 2.13
N LYS A 137 -17.93 3.54 1.46
CA LYS A 137 -18.98 4.39 2.06
C LYS A 137 -20.12 3.55 2.64
N GLN A 138 -20.55 2.51 1.94
CA GLN A 138 -21.62 1.60 2.39
C GLN A 138 -21.27 0.84 3.67
N THR A 139 -19.97 0.70 4.00
CA THR A 139 -19.56 0.10 5.30
C THR A 139 -19.92 0.96 6.51
N GLY A 140 -20.12 2.27 6.33
CA GLY A 140 -20.32 3.24 7.41
C GLY A 140 -19.10 3.48 8.29
N LEU A 141 -17.91 2.99 7.89
CA LEU A 141 -16.66 3.09 8.65
C LEU A 141 -15.92 4.41 8.44
N PHE A 142 -16.24 5.15 7.38
CA PHE A 142 -15.56 6.39 7.01
C PHE A 142 -16.36 7.62 7.45
N ASP A 143 -15.64 8.69 7.76
CA ASP A 143 -16.18 10.00 8.11
C ASP A 143 -15.92 11.00 6.97
N VAL A 144 -16.64 12.12 6.97
CA VAL A 144 -16.39 13.22 6.04
C VAL A 144 -14.99 13.79 6.33
N SER A 145 -14.18 13.94 5.28
CA SER A 145 -12.79 14.40 5.40
C SER A 145 -12.70 15.87 5.80
N GLY A 146 -13.61 16.70 5.29
CA GLY A 146 -13.57 18.16 5.44
C GLY A 146 -12.46 18.83 4.62
N ILE A 147 -11.81 18.09 3.72
CA ILE A 147 -10.72 18.60 2.86
C ILE A 147 -11.29 19.08 1.53
N ASP A 148 -10.89 20.28 1.11
CA ASP A 148 -11.21 20.78 -0.23
C ASP A 148 -10.34 20.09 -1.29
N VAL A 149 -10.97 19.28 -2.11
CA VAL A 149 -10.34 18.52 -3.20
C VAL A 149 -10.55 19.17 -4.58
N SER A 150 -11.16 20.34 -4.65
CA SER A 150 -11.52 21.00 -5.92
C SER A 150 -10.33 21.36 -6.80
N ALA A 151 -9.15 21.55 -6.19
CA ALA A 151 -7.89 21.84 -6.89
C ALA A 151 -7.13 20.58 -7.34
N ALA A 152 -7.60 19.37 -7.03
CA ALA A 152 -6.94 18.13 -7.40
C ALA A 152 -6.91 17.94 -8.93
N LYS A 153 -5.71 17.72 -9.47
CA LYS A 153 -5.46 17.56 -10.92
C LYS A 153 -5.66 16.12 -11.35
N VAL A 154 -6.92 15.70 -11.42
CA VAL A 154 -7.31 14.35 -11.83
C VAL A 154 -7.98 14.40 -13.21
N PRO A 155 -7.63 13.53 -14.16
CA PRO A 155 -8.32 13.44 -15.45
C PRO A 155 -9.82 13.23 -15.27
N GLY A 156 -10.63 14.09 -15.89
CA GLY A 156 -12.09 14.08 -15.73
C GLY A 156 -12.60 14.82 -14.49
N GLY A 157 -11.72 15.34 -13.64
CA GLY A 157 -12.05 15.98 -12.37
C GLY A 157 -12.28 14.99 -11.23
N TYR A 158 -12.33 15.49 -10.00
CA TYR A 158 -12.60 14.69 -8.82
C TYR A 158 -13.53 15.43 -7.87
N LYS A 159 -14.51 14.73 -7.31
CA LYS A 159 -15.44 15.28 -6.33
C LYS A 159 -15.87 14.18 -5.37
N ASP A 160 -15.50 14.31 -4.11
CA ASP A 160 -15.91 13.43 -3.02
C ASP A 160 -15.78 14.19 -1.69
N ASP A 161 -16.65 13.96 -0.73
CA ASP A 161 -16.64 14.61 0.59
C ASP A 161 -16.01 13.72 1.68
N VAL A 162 -15.84 12.43 1.39
CA VAL A 162 -15.28 11.44 2.31
C VAL A 162 -13.82 11.16 1.98
N PHE A 163 -13.52 10.94 0.69
CA PHE A 163 -12.20 10.51 0.23
C PHE A 163 -11.42 11.64 -0.44
N VAL A 164 -10.12 11.68 -0.18
CA VAL A 164 -9.15 12.64 -0.73
C VAL A 164 -8.26 11.92 -1.73
N PRO A 165 -8.20 12.33 -3.02
CA PRO A 165 -7.32 11.72 -4.00
C PRO A 165 -5.87 12.13 -3.72
N TYR A 166 -4.90 11.25 -3.99
CA TYR A 166 -3.50 11.58 -3.82
C TYR A 166 -2.62 11.27 -5.02
N ASP A 167 -3.02 10.34 -5.88
CA ASP A 167 -2.36 10.06 -7.16
C ASP A 167 -3.32 9.37 -8.14
N TYR A 168 -2.84 9.18 -9.37
CA TYR A 168 -3.56 8.38 -10.38
C TYR A 168 -2.59 7.76 -11.38
N GLY A 169 -3.05 6.70 -12.04
CA GLY A 169 -2.39 6.07 -13.17
C GLY A 169 -3.39 5.31 -14.05
N HIS A 170 -2.97 4.96 -15.26
CA HIS A 170 -3.77 4.12 -16.14
C HIS A 170 -3.17 2.72 -16.16
N PHE A 171 -4.00 1.69 -16.00
CA PHE A 171 -3.53 0.31 -16.12
C PHE A 171 -3.00 0.04 -17.52
N ALA A 172 -1.91 -0.70 -17.60
CA ALA A 172 -1.29 -1.12 -18.83
C ALA A 172 -0.62 -2.49 -18.67
N VAL A 173 -0.48 -3.19 -19.78
CA VAL A 173 0.41 -4.34 -19.87
C VAL A 173 1.83 -3.82 -20.07
N ILE A 174 2.71 -4.10 -19.12
CA ILE A 174 4.14 -3.83 -19.25
C ILE A 174 4.82 -5.05 -19.83
N TYR A 175 5.71 -4.84 -20.78
CA TYR A 175 6.40 -5.92 -21.48
C TYR A 175 7.89 -5.66 -21.61
N ASP A 176 8.65 -6.75 -21.70
CA ASP A 176 10.07 -6.75 -21.97
C ASP A 176 10.34 -6.76 -23.47
N THR A 177 10.87 -5.67 -24.02
CA THR A 177 11.16 -5.54 -25.46
C THR A 177 12.18 -6.54 -25.99
N GLN A 178 12.97 -7.16 -25.11
CA GLN A 178 13.91 -8.20 -25.51
C GLN A 178 13.22 -9.53 -25.83
N THR A 179 12.11 -9.82 -25.15
CA THR A 179 11.37 -11.07 -25.26
C THR A 179 10.07 -10.94 -26.07
N VAL A 180 9.37 -9.81 -25.96
CA VAL A 180 8.10 -9.55 -26.67
C VAL A 180 8.34 -8.58 -27.81
N LYS A 181 8.46 -9.11 -29.05
CA LYS A 181 8.70 -8.29 -30.25
C LYS A 181 7.44 -7.65 -30.82
N ASN A 182 6.30 -8.29 -30.63
CA ASN A 182 4.99 -7.81 -31.05
C ASN A 182 4.09 -7.72 -29.82
N PRO A 183 4.15 -6.61 -29.05
CA PRO A 183 3.28 -6.42 -27.89
C PRO A 183 1.82 -6.28 -28.34
N PRO A 184 0.83 -6.60 -27.47
CA PRO A 184 -0.57 -6.36 -27.77
C PRO A 184 -0.82 -4.86 -27.95
N THR A 185 -1.60 -4.50 -28.97
CA THR A 185 -1.98 -3.11 -29.27
C THR A 185 -3.43 -2.82 -28.94
N SER A 186 -4.12 -3.82 -28.41
CA SER A 186 -5.51 -3.76 -27.99
C SER A 186 -5.79 -4.78 -26.90
N LEU A 187 -6.88 -4.59 -26.16
CA LEU A 187 -7.36 -5.60 -25.22
C LEU A 187 -7.73 -6.90 -25.95
N LYS A 188 -8.21 -6.77 -27.22
CA LYS A 188 -8.48 -7.93 -28.08
C LYS A 188 -7.19 -8.70 -28.37
N ASP A 189 -6.08 -8.03 -28.73
CA ASP A 189 -4.80 -8.69 -28.99
C ASP A 189 -4.27 -9.36 -27.71
N LEU A 190 -4.50 -8.76 -26.54
CA LEU A 190 -4.17 -9.37 -25.27
C LEU A 190 -4.97 -10.65 -25.04
N VAL A 191 -6.27 -10.61 -25.30
CA VAL A 191 -7.21 -11.72 -25.05
C VAL A 191 -7.02 -12.86 -26.06
N GLU A 192 -6.84 -12.55 -27.35
CA GLU A 192 -6.84 -13.53 -28.46
C GLU A 192 -5.44 -13.83 -29.01
N GLY A 193 -4.39 -13.21 -28.48
CA GLY A 193 -3.02 -13.37 -28.98
C GLY A 193 -2.40 -14.71 -28.68
N ASP A 194 -1.13 -14.87 -29.03
CA ASP A 194 -0.38 -16.11 -28.90
C ASP A 194 -0.33 -16.61 -27.43
N PRO A 195 -0.85 -17.81 -27.13
CA PRO A 195 -0.84 -18.38 -25.79
C PRO A 195 0.56 -18.62 -25.19
N SER A 196 1.61 -18.65 -26.01
CA SER A 196 2.99 -18.77 -25.55
C SER A 196 3.50 -17.48 -24.90
N GLN A 197 2.97 -16.32 -25.30
CA GLN A 197 3.29 -15.03 -24.70
C GLN A 197 2.51 -14.85 -23.39
N LYS A 198 3.16 -15.21 -22.28
CA LYS A 198 2.54 -15.24 -20.96
C LYS A 198 2.48 -13.87 -20.29
N ILE A 199 1.50 -13.70 -19.40
CA ILE A 199 1.31 -12.52 -18.57
C ILE A 199 1.07 -12.94 -17.11
N ALA A 200 1.63 -12.18 -16.17
CA ALA A 200 1.24 -12.20 -14.77
C ALA A 200 0.20 -11.12 -14.51
N ILE A 201 -0.86 -11.46 -13.79
CA ILE A 201 -1.92 -10.54 -13.36
C ILE A 201 -2.18 -10.69 -11.87
N GLN A 202 -2.97 -9.78 -11.30
CA GLN A 202 -3.34 -9.81 -9.90
C GLN A 202 -4.78 -10.31 -9.72
N ASP A 203 -5.07 -10.82 -8.53
CA ASP A 203 -6.40 -11.30 -8.15
C ASP A 203 -7.36 -10.13 -7.86
N PRO A 204 -8.50 -10.02 -8.56
CA PRO A 204 -9.46 -8.93 -8.35
C PRO A 204 -10.13 -8.95 -6.97
N ARG A 205 -9.95 -10.04 -6.19
CA ARG A 205 -10.50 -10.19 -4.85
C ARG A 205 -9.62 -9.56 -3.77
N THR A 206 -8.36 -9.26 -4.09
CA THR A 206 -7.36 -8.77 -3.13
C THR A 206 -6.60 -7.54 -3.62
N SER A 207 -6.50 -7.34 -4.96
CA SER A 207 -5.68 -6.30 -5.58
C SER A 207 -6.53 -5.28 -6.36
N THR A 208 -6.21 -3.98 -6.22
CA THR A 208 -6.81 -2.90 -7.03
C THR A 208 -6.43 -3.01 -8.50
N PRO A 209 -5.16 -3.29 -8.91
CA PRO A 209 -4.87 -3.59 -10.31
C PRO A 209 -5.64 -4.79 -10.86
N GLY A 210 -5.78 -5.86 -10.07
CA GLY A 210 -6.58 -7.02 -10.47
C GLY A 210 -8.05 -6.68 -10.69
N LEU A 211 -8.63 -5.88 -9.78
CA LEU A 211 -9.98 -5.34 -9.96
C LEU A 211 -10.06 -4.42 -11.17
N GLY A 212 -9.07 -3.54 -11.36
CA GLY A 212 -8.99 -2.65 -12.51
C GLY A 212 -9.00 -3.39 -13.85
N LEU A 213 -8.25 -4.50 -13.96
CA LEU A 213 -8.30 -5.33 -15.18
C LEU A 213 -9.66 -5.98 -15.37
N LEU A 214 -10.29 -6.46 -14.29
CA LEU A 214 -11.65 -7.00 -14.35
C LEU A 214 -12.63 -5.98 -14.93
N LEU A 215 -12.58 -4.75 -14.43
CA LEU A 215 -13.45 -3.66 -14.87
C LEU A 215 -13.11 -3.19 -16.29
N TRP A 216 -11.82 -3.18 -16.66
CA TRP A 216 -11.38 -2.84 -18.00
C TRP A 216 -11.91 -3.85 -19.03
N VAL A 217 -11.76 -5.15 -18.77
CA VAL A 217 -12.35 -6.20 -19.60
C VAL A 217 -13.87 -6.06 -19.68
N LYS A 218 -14.54 -5.80 -18.56
CA LYS A 218 -15.99 -5.59 -18.54
C LYS A 218 -16.42 -4.34 -19.32
N SER A 219 -15.65 -3.25 -19.26
CA SER A 219 -15.92 -2.01 -20.01
C SER A 219 -15.83 -2.20 -21.53
N VAL A 220 -14.94 -3.08 -22.00
CA VAL A 220 -14.73 -3.33 -23.44
C VAL A 220 -15.64 -4.43 -23.98
N TYR A 221 -15.82 -5.51 -23.21
CA TYR A 221 -16.54 -6.71 -23.68
C TYR A 221 -17.99 -6.80 -23.20
N GLY A 222 -18.40 -6.03 -22.18
CA GLY A 222 -19.75 -6.10 -21.63
C GLY A 222 -20.13 -7.51 -21.19
N ASP A 223 -21.22 -8.04 -21.70
CA ASP A 223 -21.71 -9.39 -21.38
C ASP A 223 -20.85 -10.51 -21.95
N LYS A 224 -19.94 -10.20 -22.89
CA LYS A 224 -18.95 -11.15 -23.43
C LYS A 224 -17.68 -11.24 -22.61
N ALA A 225 -17.59 -10.54 -21.47
CA ALA A 225 -16.40 -10.60 -20.59
C ALA A 225 -16.04 -12.03 -20.14
N PRO A 226 -16.99 -12.92 -19.79
CA PRO A 226 -16.64 -14.32 -19.45
C PRO A 226 -15.92 -15.06 -20.58
N GLU A 227 -16.35 -14.86 -21.85
CA GLU A 227 -15.69 -15.46 -23.01
C GLU A 227 -14.28 -14.90 -23.22
N ALA A 228 -14.09 -13.57 -23.00
CA ALA A 228 -12.78 -12.93 -23.06
C ALA A 228 -11.85 -13.49 -21.98
N TRP A 229 -12.31 -13.67 -20.77
CA TRP A 229 -11.55 -14.29 -19.68
C TRP A 229 -11.16 -15.74 -19.97
N ALA A 230 -12.07 -16.55 -20.50
CA ALA A 230 -11.79 -17.93 -20.89
C ALA A 230 -10.69 -18.02 -21.97
N LYS A 231 -10.60 -17.04 -22.87
CA LYS A 231 -9.51 -16.95 -23.85
C LYS A 231 -8.21 -16.46 -23.20
N LEU A 232 -8.25 -15.34 -22.44
CA LEU A 232 -7.10 -14.73 -21.80
C LEU A 232 -6.41 -15.68 -20.79
N ARG A 233 -7.20 -16.54 -20.12
CA ARG A 233 -6.69 -17.55 -19.18
C ARG A 233 -5.54 -18.36 -19.77
N LYS A 234 -5.59 -18.68 -21.06
CA LYS A 234 -4.54 -19.46 -21.75
C LYS A 234 -3.18 -18.75 -21.75
N ARG A 235 -3.17 -17.43 -21.61
CA ARG A 235 -1.97 -16.58 -21.55
C ARG A 235 -1.54 -16.23 -20.13
N ILE A 236 -2.43 -16.38 -19.15
CA ILE A 236 -2.10 -16.09 -17.75
C ILE A 236 -1.16 -17.18 -17.24
N LEU A 237 0.06 -16.76 -16.84
CA LEU A 237 1.03 -17.65 -16.20
C LEU A 237 0.65 -17.85 -14.73
N THR A 238 0.33 -16.75 -14.06
CA THR A 238 -0.02 -16.75 -12.64
C THR A 238 -0.92 -15.58 -12.31
N VAL A 239 -1.67 -15.75 -11.21
CA VAL A 239 -2.48 -14.73 -10.56
C VAL A 239 -1.92 -14.53 -9.16
N THR A 240 -1.44 -13.33 -8.84
CA THR A 240 -0.82 -13.02 -7.54
C THR A 240 -1.80 -12.29 -6.61
N PRO A 241 -1.61 -12.35 -5.28
CA PRO A 241 -2.46 -11.62 -4.34
C PRO A 241 -2.40 -10.11 -4.48
N GLY A 242 -1.23 -9.57 -4.85
CA GLY A 242 -0.98 -8.14 -4.99
C GLY A 242 -0.03 -7.82 -6.15
N TRP A 243 0.19 -6.52 -6.34
CA TRP A 243 1.03 -6.00 -7.42
C TRP A 243 2.51 -6.35 -7.24
N SER A 244 3.04 -6.27 -6.02
CA SER A 244 4.47 -6.48 -5.74
C SER A 244 4.97 -7.84 -6.21
N GLU A 245 4.20 -8.90 -5.99
CA GLU A 245 4.60 -10.26 -6.38
C GLU A 245 4.63 -10.42 -7.90
N SER A 246 3.60 -9.94 -8.62
CA SER A 246 3.56 -10.07 -10.08
C SER A 246 4.63 -9.24 -10.76
N TYR A 247 4.86 -8.01 -10.28
CA TYR A 247 5.91 -7.15 -10.82
C TYR A 247 7.31 -7.71 -10.51
N GLY A 248 7.48 -8.32 -9.34
CA GLY A 248 8.70 -9.03 -8.96
C GLY A 248 9.02 -10.21 -9.88
N LEU A 249 8.03 -10.99 -10.32
CA LEU A 249 8.21 -12.06 -11.32
C LEU A 249 8.65 -11.48 -12.68
N PHE A 250 8.06 -10.36 -13.08
CA PHE A 250 8.41 -9.70 -14.33
C PHE A 250 9.84 -9.15 -14.33
N THR A 251 10.25 -8.45 -13.29
CA THR A 251 11.61 -7.88 -13.20
C THR A 251 12.70 -8.95 -13.08
N LYS A 252 12.37 -10.14 -12.54
CA LYS A 252 13.24 -11.32 -12.55
C LYS A 252 13.30 -12.02 -13.91
N GLY A 253 12.46 -11.62 -14.87
CA GLY A 253 12.39 -12.26 -16.19
C GLY A 253 11.64 -13.61 -16.19
N GLU A 254 10.90 -13.94 -15.14
CA GLU A 254 10.12 -15.17 -15.03
C GLU A 254 8.83 -15.13 -15.87
N VAL A 255 8.36 -13.93 -16.22
CA VAL A 255 7.24 -13.69 -17.12
C VAL A 255 7.52 -12.50 -18.03
N PRO A 256 7.22 -12.58 -19.34
CA PRO A 256 7.56 -11.52 -20.29
C PRO A 256 6.62 -10.31 -20.25
N MET A 257 5.45 -10.43 -19.65
CA MET A 257 4.46 -9.37 -19.52
C MET A 257 3.82 -9.39 -18.13
N VAL A 258 3.44 -8.21 -17.65
CA VAL A 258 2.76 -8.03 -16.36
C VAL A 258 1.70 -6.93 -16.46
N LEU A 259 0.59 -7.08 -15.74
CA LEU A 259 -0.33 -5.98 -15.53
C LEU A 259 0.27 -4.97 -14.54
N SER A 260 0.36 -3.72 -14.96
CA SER A 260 0.83 -2.61 -14.13
C SER A 260 0.25 -1.29 -14.67
N TYR A 261 1.06 -0.23 -14.81
CA TYR A 261 0.59 1.11 -15.19
C TYR A 261 1.38 1.67 -16.36
N THR A 262 0.76 2.59 -17.13
CA THR A 262 1.47 3.33 -18.19
C THR A 262 2.70 4.08 -17.67
N THR A 263 2.77 4.35 -16.38
CA THR A 263 3.86 5.04 -15.69
C THR A 263 5.02 4.14 -15.27
N SER A 264 4.80 2.83 -15.20
CA SER A 264 5.83 1.87 -14.75
C SER A 264 7.17 1.95 -15.50
N PRO A 265 7.23 2.22 -16.80
CA PRO A 265 8.51 2.38 -17.51
C PRO A 265 9.41 3.50 -16.96
N ALA A 266 8.81 4.53 -16.31
CA ALA A 266 9.60 5.62 -15.72
C ALA A 266 10.56 5.13 -14.63
N TYR A 267 10.15 4.14 -13.83
CA TYR A 267 11.03 3.51 -12.84
C TYR A 267 12.32 2.98 -13.51
N HIS A 268 12.18 2.21 -14.55
CA HIS A 268 13.32 1.60 -15.24
C HIS A 268 14.21 2.65 -15.93
N MET A 269 13.59 3.67 -16.54
CA MET A 269 14.34 4.77 -17.16
C MET A 269 15.12 5.60 -16.14
N VAL A 270 14.51 5.89 -14.98
CA VAL A 270 15.11 6.76 -13.96
C VAL A 270 16.08 5.99 -13.06
N SER A 271 15.67 4.83 -12.53
CA SER A 271 16.44 4.09 -11.53
C SER A 271 17.43 3.10 -12.15
N GLU A 272 17.04 2.39 -13.20
CA GLU A 272 17.85 1.34 -13.83
C GLU A 272 18.57 1.82 -15.10
N LYS A 273 18.28 3.06 -15.58
CA LYS A 273 18.85 3.66 -16.79
C LYS A 273 18.64 2.81 -18.05
N THR A 274 17.46 2.19 -18.16
CA THR A 274 17.08 1.35 -19.30
C THR A 274 15.68 1.69 -19.81
N ASP A 275 15.49 1.56 -21.13
CA ASP A 275 14.19 1.66 -21.82
C ASP A 275 13.66 0.28 -22.26
N ARG A 276 14.27 -0.78 -21.74
CA ARG A 276 13.91 -2.18 -22.05
C ARG A 276 12.44 -2.50 -21.78
N TYR A 277 11.88 -1.92 -20.73
CA TYR A 277 10.52 -2.21 -20.28
C TYR A 277 9.58 -1.11 -20.74
N GLN A 278 8.53 -1.48 -21.48
CA GLN A 278 7.62 -0.54 -22.10
C GLN A 278 6.16 -0.86 -21.73
N ALA A 279 5.29 0.14 -21.83
CA ALA A 279 3.85 -0.03 -21.70
C ALA A 279 3.22 -0.26 -23.08
N ALA A 280 2.38 -1.26 -23.20
CA ALA A 280 1.59 -1.50 -24.40
C ALA A 280 0.47 -0.46 -24.50
N ALA A 281 0.43 0.27 -25.61
CA ALA A 281 -0.61 1.27 -25.88
C ALA A 281 -1.83 0.59 -26.55
N PHE A 282 -2.96 0.61 -25.86
CA PHE A 282 -4.18 -0.03 -26.36
C PHE A 282 -5.08 0.95 -27.09
N SER A 283 -5.51 0.58 -28.29
CA SER A 283 -6.31 1.41 -29.18
C SER A 283 -7.71 1.71 -28.63
N GLU A 284 -8.29 0.81 -27.82
CA GLU A 284 -9.57 1.05 -27.14
C GLU A 284 -9.48 2.09 -26.04
N GLY A 285 -8.28 2.36 -25.53
CA GLY A 285 -8.02 3.18 -24.34
C GLY A 285 -7.64 2.35 -23.13
N HIS A 286 -7.38 3.03 -22.02
CA HIS A 286 -6.90 2.44 -20.77
C HIS A 286 -7.85 2.76 -19.62
N TYR A 287 -7.97 1.86 -18.66
CA TYR A 287 -8.75 2.09 -17.45
C TYR A 287 -7.91 2.87 -16.43
N ILE A 288 -8.48 3.93 -15.87
CA ILE A 288 -7.78 4.76 -14.86
C ILE A 288 -8.01 4.21 -13.46
N GLN A 289 -6.96 4.26 -12.65
CA GLN A 289 -7.02 4.16 -11.20
C GLN A 289 -6.74 5.55 -10.62
N ILE A 290 -7.60 6.01 -9.71
CA ILE A 290 -7.40 7.21 -8.90
C ILE A 290 -7.35 6.71 -7.46
N GLU A 291 -6.18 6.80 -6.84
CA GLU A 291 -6.01 6.35 -5.46
C GLU A 291 -6.45 7.43 -4.48
N VAL A 292 -7.05 6.97 -3.39
CA VAL A 292 -7.66 7.85 -2.40
C VAL A 292 -7.28 7.48 -0.97
N SER A 293 -7.32 8.48 -0.11
CA SER A 293 -7.19 8.34 1.34
C SER A 293 -8.51 8.73 2.04
N GLY A 294 -8.76 8.15 3.22
CA GLY A 294 -10.00 8.38 3.96
C GLY A 294 -9.82 8.36 5.46
N LEU A 295 -10.60 9.19 6.17
CA LEU A 295 -10.67 9.26 7.62
C LEU A 295 -11.57 8.16 8.16
N LEU A 296 -11.12 7.38 9.14
CA LEU A 296 -12.01 6.44 9.82
C LEU A 296 -12.89 7.16 10.84
N LYS A 297 -14.18 6.76 10.88
CA LYS A 297 -15.19 7.35 11.77
C LYS A 297 -14.83 7.23 13.25
N ASN A 298 -14.20 6.12 13.63
CA ASN A 298 -13.78 5.84 15.00
C ASN A 298 -12.29 6.12 15.22
N ALA A 299 -11.66 6.92 14.36
CA ALA A 299 -10.25 7.30 14.51
C ALA A 299 -9.99 7.87 15.92
N PRO A 300 -9.02 7.33 16.68
CA PRO A 300 -8.64 7.87 17.98
C PRO A 300 -8.12 9.31 17.93
N HIS A 301 -7.45 9.67 16.82
CA HIS A 301 -6.75 10.96 16.67
C HIS A 301 -7.28 11.75 15.46
N LYS A 302 -8.60 12.06 15.47
CA LYS A 302 -9.30 12.66 14.32
C LYS A 302 -8.67 13.94 13.77
N GLU A 303 -8.23 14.85 14.63
CA GLU A 303 -7.63 16.11 14.17
C GLU A 303 -6.28 15.88 13.50
N LEU A 304 -5.47 14.97 14.05
CA LEU A 304 -4.20 14.59 13.44
C LEU A 304 -4.44 13.85 12.11
N ALA A 305 -5.46 13.00 12.04
CA ALA A 305 -5.88 12.32 10.83
C ALA A 305 -6.32 13.29 9.73
N LYS A 306 -7.10 14.33 10.06
CA LYS A 306 -7.46 15.38 9.10
C LYS A 306 -6.25 16.19 8.65
N GLN A 307 -5.31 16.46 9.55
CA GLN A 307 -4.05 17.12 9.19
C GLN A 307 -3.25 16.26 8.21
N PHE A 308 -3.22 14.94 8.40
CA PHE A 308 -2.58 14.02 7.45
C PHE A 308 -3.30 14.02 6.09
N LEU A 309 -4.64 13.97 6.06
CA LEU A 309 -5.40 14.04 4.81
C LEU A 309 -5.15 15.37 4.06
N ALA A 310 -5.10 16.51 4.76
CA ALA A 310 -4.72 17.77 4.14
C ALA A 310 -3.27 17.75 3.60
N PHE A 311 -2.37 17.10 4.35
CA PHE A 311 -0.97 16.96 3.95
C PHE A 311 -0.80 16.15 2.66
N THR A 312 -1.70 15.19 2.35
CA THR A 312 -1.61 14.40 1.11
C THR A 312 -1.68 15.27 -0.16
N LEU A 313 -2.26 16.48 -0.08
CA LEU A 313 -2.35 17.43 -1.20
C LEU A 313 -1.23 18.48 -1.21
N THR A 314 -0.24 18.36 -0.33
CA THR A 314 0.92 19.26 -0.29
C THR A 314 2.13 18.66 -1.00
N SER A 315 3.09 19.49 -1.39
CA SER A 315 4.36 19.02 -1.95
C SER A 315 5.13 18.08 -1.01
N GLY A 316 4.94 18.19 0.31
CA GLY A 316 5.54 17.29 1.28
C GLY A 316 5.15 15.82 1.07
N PHE A 317 3.96 15.55 0.57
CA PHE A 317 3.50 14.22 0.18
C PHE A 317 3.71 13.98 -1.31
N GLN A 318 3.31 14.94 -2.15
CA GLN A 318 3.25 14.80 -3.60
C GLN A 318 4.63 14.60 -4.25
N ASP A 319 5.71 15.11 -3.64
CA ASP A 319 7.09 14.88 -4.12
C ASP A 319 7.53 13.42 -4.06
N ALA A 320 6.91 12.62 -3.16
CA ALA A 320 7.20 11.18 -3.08
C ALA A 320 6.49 10.37 -4.18
N ILE A 321 5.43 10.88 -4.79
CA ILE A 321 4.60 10.11 -5.72
C ILE A 321 5.35 9.76 -7.03
N PRO A 322 5.94 10.71 -7.78
CA PRO A 322 6.52 10.41 -9.10
C PRO A 322 7.71 9.43 -9.06
N GLU A 323 8.50 9.47 -7.99
CA GLU A 323 9.77 8.73 -7.93
C GLU A 323 9.77 7.56 -6.95
N ASN A 324 8.68 7.37 -6.17
CA ASN A 324 8.57 6.27 -5.22
C ASN A 324 7.29 5.46 -5.40
N ASN A 325 6.17 6.08 -5.80
CA ASN A 325 4.95 5.36 -6.19
C ASN A 325 4.85 5.15 -7.69
N TRP A 326 5.64 5.91 -8.48
CA TRP A 326 5.65 5.85 -9.95
C TRP A 326 4.26 6.09 -10.54
N MET A 327 3.50 7.00 -9.92
CA MET A 327 2.17 7.43 -10.33
C MET A 327 2.19 8.92 -10.67
N MET A 328 1.08 9.42 -11.21
CA MET A 328 0.90 10.84 -11.50
C MET A 328 0.40 11.55 -10.25
N PRO A 329 1.08 12.62 -9.79
CA PRO A 329 0.61 13.41 -8.64
C PRO A 329 -0.68 14.17 -8.97
N VAL A 330 -1.55 14.39 -7.97
CA VAL A 330 -2.79 15.16 -8.12
C VAL A 330 -2.68 16.61 -7.69
N ALA A 331 -1.58 16.98 -7.04
CA ALA A 331 -1.29 18.37 -6.67
C ALA A 331 0.14 18.76 -7.09
N GLU A 332 0.53 20.00 -6.79
CA GLU A 332 1.83 20.52 -7.19
C GLU A 332 2.98 19.85 -6.43
N THR A 333 3.99 19.44 -7.16
CA THR A 333 5.27 18.99 -6.63
C THR A 333 6.24 20.16 -6.51
N SER A 334 7.18 20.10 -5.58
CA SER A 334 8.22 21.16 -5.42
C SER A 334 9.21 21.22 -6.58
N LYS A 335 9.27 20.14 -7.39
CA LYS A 335 10.15 20.00 -8.56
C LYS A 335 9.35 19.50 -9.76
N PRO A 336 9.78 19.82 -11.00
CA PRO A 336 9.21 19.21 -12.20
C PRO A 336 9.29 17.68 -12.13
N LEU A 337 8.33 16.99 -12.78
CA LEU A 337 8.38 15.55 -12.95
C LEU A 337 9.67 15.13 -13.68
N PRO A 338 10.22 13.94 -13.36
CA PRO A 338 11.35 13.39 -14.12
C PRO A 338 11.08 13.38 -15.63
N GLU A 339 12.10 13.65 -16.45
CA GLU A 339 11.98 13.66 -17.92
C GLU A 339 11.36 12.38 -18.48
N ALA A 340 11.59 11.25 -17.83
CA ALA A 340 11.01 9.95 -18.21
C ALA A 340 9.49 9.99 -18.34
N PHE A 341 8.80 10.82 -17.55
CA PHE A 341 7.34 10.95 -17.60
C PHE A 341 6.84 11.54 -18.93
N SER A 342 7.66 12.33 -19.63
CA SER A 342 7.33 12.86 -20.96
C SER A 342 7.39 11.81 -22.08
N LYS A 343 8.00 10.64 -21.80
CA LYS A 343 8.17 9.53 -22.75
C LYS A 343 7.13 8.42 -22.57
N LEU A 344 6.28 8.55 -21.57
CA LEU A 344 5.29 7.53 -21.23
C LEU A 344 4.11 7.49 -22.21
N VAL A 345 3.48 6.34 -22.32
CA VAL A 345 2.23 6.19 -23.06
C VAL A 345 1.15 7.05 -22.42
N VAL A 346 0.60 7.98 -23.21
CA VAL A 346 -0.56 8.78 -22.84
C VAL A 346 -1.80 8.16 -23.49
N PRO A 347 -2.76 7.61 -22.71
CA PRO A 347 -3.97 7.03 -23.26
C PRO A 347 -4.80 8.06 -24.03
N GLN A 348 -5.26 7.72 -25.23
CA GLN A 348 -6.15 8.58 -26.01
C GLN A 348 -7.58 8.56 -25.47
N LYS A 349 -7.97 7.49 -24.79
CA LYS A 349 -9.27 7.30 -24.16
C LYS A 349 -9.07 6.68 -22.78
N THR A 350 -9.81 7.20 -21.82
CA THR A 350 -9.84 6.73 -20.46
C THR A 350 -11.17 6.03 -20.17
N PHE A 351 -11.12 4.83 -19.58
CA PHE A 351 -12.26 4.17 -18.98
C PHE A 351 -12.28 4.41 -17.48
N LEU A 352 -13.46 4.68 -16.96
CA LEU A 352 -13.77 4.71 -15.54
C LEU A 352 -15.25 4.36 -15.40
N MET A 353 -15.55 3.31 -14.67
CA MET A 353 -16.93 2.93 -14.37
C MET A 353 -17.49 3.77 -13.22
N ASP A 354 -18.79 3.92 -13.17
CA ASP A 354 -19.46 4.54 -12.03
C ASP A 354 -19.23 3.70 -10.76
N PRO A 355 -18.76 4.29 -9.65
CA PRO A 355 -18.44 3.55 -8.43
C PRO A 355 -19.64 2.80 -7.81
N GLU A 356 -20.88 3.33 -7.96
CA GLU A 356 -22.09 2.66 -7.47
C GLU A 356 -22.43 1.43 -8.35
N GLU A 357 -22.19 1.53 -9.66
CA GLU A 357 -22.33 0.39 -10.56
C GLU A 357 -21.31 -0.71 -10.18
N VAL A 358 -20.06 -0.34 -9.91
CA VAL A 358 -19.05 -1.27 -9.48
C VAL A 358 -19.44 -1.93 -8.15
N ALA A 359 -19.81 -1.15 -7.13
CA ALA A 359 -20.21 -1.67 -5.83
C ALA A 359 -21.38 -2.66 -5.94
N LYS A 360 -22.35 -2.38 -6.80
CA LYS A 360 -23.52 -3.23 -7.04
C LYS A 360 -23.17 -4.56 -7.72
N ASN A 361 -22.26 -4.56 -8.68
CA ASN A 361 -22.05 -5.69 -9.58
C ASN A 361 -20.74 -6.43 -9.35
N ARG A 362 -19.78 -5.85 -8.60
CA ARG A 362 -18.41 -6.39 -8.43
C ARG A 362 -18.40 -7.86 -8.04
N LYS A 363 -19.28 -8.25 -7.09
CA LYS A 363 -19.36 -9.64 -6.66
C LYS A 363 -19.72 -10.57 -7.82
N ALA A 364 -20.74 -10.23 -8.58
CA ALA A 364 -21.17 -11.05 -9.72
C ALA A 364 -20.08 -11.14 -10.80
N TRP A 365 -19.41 -10.02 -11.09
CA TRP A 365 -18.31 -10.01 -12.07
C TRP A 365 -17.07 -10.80 -11.61
N ILE A 366 -16.80 -10.82 -10.31
CA ILE A 366 -15.75 -11.68 -9.73
C ILE A 366 -16.15 -13.16 -9.83
N ASP A 367 -17.43 -13.49 -9.58
CA ASP A 367 -17.93 -14.87 -9.73
C ASP A 367 -17.87 -15.34 -11.21
N GLU A 368 -18.19 -14.47 -12.19
CA GLU A 368 -18.02 -14.71 -13.63
C GLU A 368 -16.54 -14.97 -13.97
N TRP A 369 -15.63 -14.14 -13.44
CA TRP A 369 -14.19 -14.29 -13.63
C TRP A 369 -13.68 -15.60 -13.06
N LEU A 370 -14.07 -15.96 -11.83
CA LEU A 370 -13.69 -17.22 -11.18
C LEU A 370 -14.16 -18.43 -11.99
N ALA A 371 -15.39 -18.40 -12.47
CA ALA A 371 -15.94 -19.46 -13.34
C ALA A 371 -15.11 -19.61 -14.62
N ALA A 372 -14.79 -18.49 -15.31
CA ALA A 372 -13.97 -18.52 -16.52
C ALA A 372 -12.54 -19.00 -16.27
N MET A 373 -11.95 -18.62 -15.13
CA MET A 373 -10.60 -19.04 -14.73
C MET A 373 -10.53 -20.51 -14.31
N SER A 374 -11.64 -21.14 -13.92
CA SER A 374 -11.73 -22.54 -13.49
C SER A 374 -11.99 -23.53 -14.62
N MET A 375 -12.36 -23.04 -15.82
CA MET A 375 -12.60 -23.93 -16.99
C MET A 375 -11.31 -24.62 -17.42
N ASN A 376 -11.33 -25.94 -17.63
CA ASN A 376 -10.18 -26.74 -18.10
C ASN A 376 -9.93 -26.60 -19.60
#